data_251836dd76352101fa4cc649afc0b80b
#
_entry.id   251836dd76352101fa4cc649afc0b80b
#
_cell.length_a   1.000
_cell.length_b   1.000
_cell.length_c   1.000
_cell.angle_alpha   90.00
_cell.angle_beta   90.00
_cell.angle_gamma   90.00
#
_symmetry.space_group_name_H-M   'P 1'
#
loop_
_entity.id
_entity.type
_entity.pdbx_description
1 polymer ?
#
loop_
_entity_poly.entity_id
_entity_poly.type
_entity_poly.pdbx_seq_one_letter_code
_entity_poly.pdbx_strand_id
1 'polypeptide(L)'
;MSAVSADDEAVLAMPHAFSGQRLGWRDLPRSVRTCISELAGAQVTAETDATSGFSPGFAGVLELADGRGVFVKAVSPEQNPHSPELARAEIRNAAALPPEVPAPRLLWSHDDGEWVLLGFDVVQGRSPALPWRPDDLGHVLDALVPLAEAEPLPGHVLPRTDDHLADDFQGWRRLAAGPGADLDALARDGRDVERWARDSLEALVVLEQDALPALAGDALVHGDLRADNVMLDDDHGDVWLIDWPHASVGAPWFDLASMLPSVSLQGGGDPARLFRGHPLSVGVSDDALRAALAGLAGYFLRSSLLPAPVGIPNLRPFQRAQGVATLTWLRGI
;
A
#
# COMPACT_ATOMS: atom_id res chain seq x y z
N MET A 1 -23.49 40.30 -2.27
CA MET A 1 -23.85 38.89 -2.23
C MET A 1 -23.60 38.35 -3.62
N SER A 2 -22.43 37.78 -3.86
CA SER A 2 -22.09 37.13 -5.12
C SER A 2 -21.89 35.66 -4.80
N ALA A 3 -22.75 34.82 -5.38
CA ALA A 3 -22.67 33.37 -5.27
C ALA A 3 -21.36 32.92 -5.87
N VAL A 4 -20.51 32.33 -5.06
CA VAL A 4 -19.35 31.53 -5.54
C VAL A 4 -19.96 30.31 -6.17
N SER A 5 -19.77 30.17 -7.46
CA SER A 5 -20.21 29.02 -8.26
C SER A 5 -19.43 27.80 -7.77
N ALA A 6 -20.18 26.78 -7.41
CA ALA A 6 -19.67 25.43 -7.15
C ALA A 6 -19.42 24.75 -8.51
N ASP A 7 -18.46 25.28 -9.29
CA ASP A 7 -18.09 24.75 -10.59
C ASP A 7 -16.67 24.16 -10.57
N ASP A 8 -16.61 22.90 -10.92
CA ASP A 8 -15.45 22.14 -11.41
C ASP A 8 -14.27 21.91 -10.45
N GLU A 9 -14.48 21.37 -9.26
CA GLU A 9 -13.52 20.43 -8.74
C GLU A 9 -13.72 19.08 -9.46
N ALA A 10 -13.02 18.88 -10.58
CA ALA A 10 -12.96 17.58 -11.19
C ALA A 10 -12.59 16.55 -10.11
N VAL A 11 -13.50 15.64 -9.81
CA VAL A 11 -13.30 14.58 -8.81
C VAL A 11 -11.97 13.90 -9.12
N LEU A 12 -11.04 13.93 -8.17
CA LEU A 12 -9.75 13.26 -8.33
C LEU A 12 -10.03 11.76 -8.40
N ALA A 13 -10.01 11.20 -9.60
CA ALA A 13 -10.14 9.78 -9.77
C ALA A 13 -8.84 9.09 -9.33
N MET A 14 -8.96 8.07 -8.49
CA MET A 14 -7.83 7.21 -8.16
C MET A 14 -7.42 6.43 -9.40
N PRO A 15 -6.17 6.58 -9.91
CA PRO A 15 -5.70 5.74 -11.00
C PRO A 15 -5.68 4.27 -10.57
N HIS A 16 -5.91 3.38 -11.52
CA HIS A 16 -5.86 1.94 -11.26
C HIS A 16 -4.47 1.54 -10.77
N ALA A 17 -4.41 0.80 -9.65
CA ALA A 17 -3.18 0.17 -9.16
C ALA A 17 -2.80 -1.00 -10.09
N PHE A 18 -2.10 -0.68 -11.17
CA PHE A 18 -1.69 -1.63 -12.20
C PHE A 18 -0.34 -1.26 -12.79
N SER A 19 0.57 -2.23 -12.92
CA SER A 19 1.91 -2.02 -13.46
C SER A 19 1.96 -1.75 -14.97
N GLY A 20 0.87 -1.98 -15.70
CA GLY A 20 0.81 -1.78 -17.15
C GLY A 20 1.38 -2.94 -17.99
N GLN A 21 2.35 -3.69 -17.49
CA GLN A 21 2.88 -4.90 -18.14
C GLN A 21 3.25 -5.91 -17.05
N ARG A 22 2.65 -7.10 -17.11
CA ARG A 22 3.02 -8.26 -16.32
C ARG A 22 3.47 -9.38 -17.24
N LEU A 23 4.37 -10.22 -16.73
CA LEU A 23 4.73 -11.46 -17.39
C LEU A 23 3.59 -12.46 -17.20
N GLY A 24 3.17 -13.15 -18.28
CA GLY A 24 2.36 -14.36 -18.19
C GLY A 24 3.24 -15.55 -17.81
N TRP A 25 2.62 -16.67 -17.41
CA TRP A 25 3.35 -17.91 -17.13
C TRP A 25 4.31 -18.33 -18.24
N ARG A 26 3.89 -18.16 -19.49
CA ARG A 26 4.68 -18.57 -20.66
C ARG A 26 5.86 -17.66 -20.95
N ASP A 27 5.84 -16.43 -20.46
CA ASP A 27 6.91 -15.45 -20.63
C ASP A 27 8.06 -15.71 -19.64
N LEU A 28 7.80 -16.46 -18.55
CA LEU A 28 8.84 -16.86 -17.60
C LEU A 28 9.86 -17.80 -18.28
N PRO A 29 11.16 -17.66 -17.96
CA PRO A 29 12.19 -18.62 -18.41
C PRO A 29 11.82 -20.06 -18.07
N ARG A 30 12.21 -21.01 -18.90
CA ARG A 30 11.91 -22.42 -18.65
C ARG A 30 12.47 -22.91 -17.32
N SER A 31 13.66 -22.44 -16.96
CA SER A 31 14.30 -22.76 -15.67
C SER A 31 13.44 -22.32 -14.49
N VAL A 32 12.88 -21.09 -14.53
CA VAL A 32 11.99 -20.54 -13.50
C VAL A 32 10.70 -21.37 -13.40
N ARG A 33 10.07 -21.68 -14.54
CA ARG A 33 8.86 -22.52 -14.56
C ARG A 33 9.10 -23.93 -14.00
N THR A 34 10.24 -24.51 -14.31
CA THR A 34 10.65 -25.81 -13.77
C THR A 34 10.84 -25.73 -12.25
N CYS A 35 11.56 -24.72 -11.77
CA CYS A 35 11.78 -24.47 -10.34
C CYS A 35 10.44 -24.30 -9.59
N ILE A 36 9.52 -23.51 -10.12
CA ILE A 36 8.17 -23.32 -9.54
C ILE A 36 7.43 -24.66 -9.46
N SER A 37 7.44 -25.49 -10.52
CA SER A 37 6.77 -26.80 -10.49
C SER A 37 7.42 -27.77 -9.48
N GLU A 38 8.73 -27.72 -9.31
CA GLU A 38 9.46 -28.52 -8.30
C GLU A 38 9.12 -28.07 -6.88
N LEU A 39 9.10 -26.75 -6.61
CA LEU A 39 8.73 -26.19 -5.31
C LEU A 39 7.26 -26.46 -4.96
N ALA A 40 6.37 -26.37 -5.94
CA ALA A 40 4.95 -26.68 -5.77
C ALA A 40 4.68 -28.19 -5.63
N GLY A 41 5.64 -29.03 -6.02
CA GLY A 41 5.54 -30.50 -5.96
C GLY A 41 4.67 -31.13 -7.03
N ALA A 42 4.19 -30.38 -8.02
CA ALA A 42 3.38 -30.86 -9.13
C ALA A 42 3.53 -29.96 -10.38
N GLN A 43 3.19 -30.51 -11.54
CA GLN A 43 3.21 -29.73 -12.79
C GLN A 43 2.08 -28.71 -12.83
N VAL A 44 2.38 -27.51 -13.36
CA VAL A 44 1.39 -26.47 -13.62
C VAL A 44 0.57 -26.84 -14.87
N THR A 45 -0.76 -26.79 -14.76
CA THR A 45 -1.72 -27.15 -15.81
C THR A 45 -2.47 -25.95 -16.39
N ALA A 46 -2.73 -24.93 -15.54
CA ALA A 46 -3.39 -23.70 -15.95
C ALA A 46 -2.88 -22.51 -15.12
N GLU A 47 -3.13 -21.30 -15.62
CA GLU A 47 -2.83 -20.05 -14.95
C GLU A 47 -4.03 -19.11 -14.96
N THR A 48 -4.15 -18.31 -13.90
CA THR A 48 -5.07 -17.17 -13.83
C THR A 48 -4.28 -15.97 -13.34
N ASP A 49 -4.06 -14.98 -14.19
CA ASP A 49 -3.25 -13.81 -13.87
C ASP A 49 -3.95 -12.91 -12.84
N ALA A 50 -3.17 -12.35 -11.91
CA ALA A 50 -3.65 -11.27 -11.06
C ALA A 50 -3.80 -9.98 -11.87
N THR A 51 -4.95 -9.32 -11.73
CA THR A 51 -5.32 -8.15 -12.53
C THR A 51 -4.98 -6.80 -11.87
N SER A 52 -4.49 -6.81 -10.62
CA SER A 52 -4.18 -5.60 -9.83
C SER A 52 -2.76 -5.65 -9.23
N GLY A 53 -2.27 -4.49 -8.76
CA GLY A 53 -0.98 -4.32 -8.11
C GLY A 53 0.13 -3.76 -9.02
N PHE A 54 1.17 -3.23 -8.38
CA PHE A 54 2.27 -2.52 -9.05
C PHE A 54 3.52 -3.38 -9.32
N SER A 55 3.48 -4.69 -9.11
CA SER A 55 4.63 -5.55 -9.38
C SER A 55 4.71 -5.93 -10.88
N PRO A 56 5.76 -5.57 -11.62
CA PRO A 56 5.88 -5.83 -13.05
C PRO A 56 6.33 -7.26 -13.41
N GLY A 57 6.59 -8.11 -12.43
CA GLY A 57 6.90 -9.53 -12.63
C GLY A 57 5.67 -10.38 -12.94
N PHE A 58 5.81 -11.69 -12.76
CA PHE A 58 4.67 -12.61 -12.76
C PHE A 58 3.95 -12.57 -11.41
N ALA A 59 2.62 -12.52 -11.43
CA ALA A 59 1.77 -12.76 -10.28
C ALA A 59 0.46 -13.40 -10.75
N GLY A 60 0.13 -14.56 -10.20
CA GLY A 60 -1.08 -15.29 -10.60
C GLY A 60 -1.31 -16.56 -9.80
N VAL A 61 -2.51 -17.10 -9.92
CA VAL A 61 -2.87 -18.40 -9.40
C VAL A 61 -2.50 -19.46 -10.44
N LEU A 62 -1.74 -20.46 -10.01
CA LEU A 62 -1.36 -21.61 -10.80
C LEU A 62 -2.17 -22.83 -10.34
N GLU A 63 -2.83 -23.50 -11.27
CA GLU A 63 -3.47 -24.77 -11.03
C GLU A 63 -2.45 -25.91 -11.23
N LEU A 64 -2.41 -26.84 -10.31
CA LEU A 64 -1.48 -27.95 -10.31
C LEU A 64 -2.15 -29.26 -10.79
N ALA A 65 -1.38 -30.16 -11.35
CA ALA A 65 -1.86 -31.45 -11.87
C ALA A 65 -2.50 -32.35 -10.81
N ASP A 66 -2.24 -32.12 -9.53
CA ASP A 66 -2.86 -32.82 -8.40
C ASP A 66 -4.15 -32.15 -7.87
N GLY A 67 -4.62 -31.08 -8.54
CA GLY A 67 -5.84 -30.36 -8.21
C GLY A 67 -5.65 -29.24 -7.17
N ARG A 68 -4.44 -29.05 -6.62
CA ARG A 68 -4.14 -27.90 -5.74
C ARG A 68 -3.96 -26.61 -6.57
N GLY A 69 -4.20 -25.48 -5.91
CA GLY A 69 -3.82 -24.16 -6.40
C GLY A 69 -2.66 -23.60 -5.58
N VAL A 70 -1.87 -22.71 -6.18
CA VAL A 70 -0.87 -21.90 -5.50
C VAL A 70 -0.85 -20.51 -6.12
N PHE A 71 -0.85 -19.45 -5.29
CA PHE A 71 -0.60 -18.09 -5.78
C PHE A 71 0.90 -17.86 -5.81
N VAL A 72 1.41 -17.48 -6.97
CA VAL A 72 2.86 -17.34 -7.19
C VAL A 72 3.19 -15.91 -7.60
N LYS A 73 4.23 -15.34 -6.96
CA LYS A 73 4.94 -14.16 -7.44
C LYS A 73 6.33 -14.60 -7.93
N ALA A 74 6.75 -14.10 -9.09
CA ALA A 74 8.10 -14.30 -9.62
C ALA A 74 8.62 -12.98 -10.18
N VAL A 75 9.71 -12.47 -9.62
CA VAL A 75 10.27 -11.16 -9.97
C VAL A 75 11.76 -11.25 -10.24
N SER A 76 12.25 -10.41 -11.14
CA SER A 76 13.67 -10.24 -11.37
C SER A 76 14.03 -8.75 -11.56
N PRO A 77 15.30 -8.36 -11.43
CA PRO A 77 15.72 -6.97 -11.64
C PRO A 77 15.58 -6.52 -13.09
N GLU A 78 15.40 -7.44 -14.05
CA GLU A 78 15.20 -7.12 -15.46
C GLU A 78 13.89 -6.36 -15.69
N GLN A 79 12.81 -6.75 -15.02
CA GLN A 79 11.51 -6.06 -15.11
C GLN A 79 11.49 -4.77 -14.29
N ASN A 80 12.06 -4.82 -13.08
CA ASN A 80 12.22 -3.65 -12.23
C ASN A 80 13.32 -3.91 -11.20
N PRO A 81 14.34 -3.04 -11.07
CA PRO A 81 15.49 -3.26 -10.19
C PRO A 81 15.13 -3.33 -8.69
N HIS A 82 13.98 -2.77 -8.27
CA HIS A 82 13.55 -2.76 -6.87
C HIS A 82 12.63 -3.93 -6.50
N SER A 83 11.99 -4.58 -7.47
CA SER A 83 11.05 -5.69 -7.21
C SER A 83 11.66 -6.86 -6.43
N PRO A 84 12.91 -7.30 -6.67
CA PRO A 84 13.51 -8.38 -5.89
C PRO A 84 13.70 -8.03 -4.41
N GLU A 85 14.01 -6.78 -4.09
CA GLU A 85 14.16 -6.33 -2.69
C GLU A 85 12.83 -6.38 -1.94
N LEU A 86 11.75 -5.88 -2.57
CA LEU A 86 10.39 -5.97 -2.02
C LEU A 86 9.95 -7.41 -1.83
N ALA A 87 10.22 -8.30 -2.80
CA ALA A 87 9.90 -9.71 -2.69
C ALA A 87 10.66 -10.40 -1.53
N ARG A 88 11.94 -10.08 -1.33
CA ARG A 88 12.72 -10.55 -0.17
C ARG A 88 12.17 -10.01 1.16
N ALA A 89 11.72 -8.77 1.18
CA ALA A 89 11.03 -8.21 2.36
C ALA A 89 9.73 -8.98 2.62
N GLU A 90 8.91 -9.22 1.61
CA GLU A 90 7.66 -9.98 1.75
C GLU A 90 7.91 -11.42 2.25
N ILE A 91 8.96 -12.12 1.78
CA ILE A 91 9.33 -13.44 2.31
C ILE A 91 9.60 -13.37 3.83
N ARG A 92 10.43 -12.43 4.26
CA ARG A 92 10.77 -12.28 5.68
C ARG A 92 9.55 -11.91 6.53
N ASN A 93 8.75 -10.98 6.05
CA ASN A 93 7.60 -10.46 6.76
C ASN A 93 6.48 -11.50 6.84
N ALA A 94 6.14 -12.16 5.72
CA ALA A 94 5.13 -13.23 5.72
C ALA A 94 5.49 -14.39 6.65
N ALA A 95 6.78 -14.72 6.77
CA ALA A 95 7.24 -15.73 7.72
C ALA A 95 7.12 -15.31 9.20
N ALA A 96 6.99 -14.02 9.47
CA ALA A 96 6.84 -13.46 10.81
C ALA A 96 5.36 -13.33 11.25
N LEU A 97 4.40 -13.47 10.32
CA LEU A 97 2.98 -13.30 10.62
C LEU A 97 2.45 -14.47 11.44
N PRO A 98 1.76 -14.19 12.57
CA PRO A 98 1.10 -15.22 13.35
C PRO A 98 -0.19 -15.71 12.65
N PRO A 99 -0.67 -16.94 12.99
CA PRO A 99 -1.80 -17.56 12.30
C PRO A 99 -3.14 -16.81 12.41
N GLU A 100 -3.29 -15.97 13.43
CA GLU A 100 -4.47 -15.14 13.67
C GLU A 100 -4.57 -13.93 12.75
N VAL A 101 -3.47 -13.53 12.11
CA VAL A 101 -3.49 -12.49 11.07
C VAL A 101 -4.14 -13.05 9.79
N PRO A 102 -5.14 -12.38 9.24
CA PRO A 102 -5.84 -12.84 8.05
C PRO A 102 -4.99 -12.61 6.79
N ALA A 103 -3.90 -13.36 6.66
CA ALA A 103 -2.95 -13.29 5.56
C ALA A 103 -2.76 -14.67 4.91
N PRO A 104 -2.55 -14.77 3.60
CA PRO A 104 -2.21 -16.03 2.96
C PRO A 104 -0.85 -16.52 3.48
N ARG A 105 -0.74 -17.81 3.78
CA ARG A 105 0.51 -18.40 4.27
C ARG A 105 1.52 -18.49 3.13
N LEU A 106 2.77 -18.11 3.41
CA LEU A 106 3.90 -18.42 2.55
C LEU A 106 4.19 -19.94 2.61
N LEU A 107 4.00 -20.63 1.50
CA LEU A 107 4.22 -22.08 1.38
C LEU A 107 5.68 -22.40 1.10
N TRP A 108 6.30 -21.61 0.24
CA TRP A 108 7.69 -21.76 -0.16
C TRP A 108 8.23 -20.47 -0.76
N SER A 109 9.54 -20.33 -0.77
CA SER A 109 10.24 -19.26 -1.47
C SER A 109 11.55 -19.77 -2.07
N HIS A 110 12.07 -19.08 -3.07
CA HIS A 110 13.35 -19.35 -3.69
C HIS A 110 14.00 -18.04 -4.14
N ASP A 111 15.31 -17.95 -3.99
CA ASP A 111 16.10 -16.79 -4.41
C ASP A 111 17.44 -17.30 -4.92
N ASP A 112 17.69 -17.19 -6.22
CA ASP A 112 18.96 -17.57 -6.85
C ASP A 112 19.85 -16.35 -7.18
N GLY A 113 19.43 -15.16 -6.72
CA GLY A 113 20.09 -13.88 -6.97
C GLY A 113 19.61 -13.18 -8.24
N GLU A 114 19.06 -13.90 -9.21
CA GLU A 114 18.46 -13.36 -10.43
C GLU A 114 16.92 -13.31 -10.31
N TRP A 115 16.32 -14.41 -9.85
CA TRP A 115 14.88 -14.53 -9.63
C TRP A 115 14.54 -14.74 -8.16
N VAL A 116 13.52 -14.01 -7.69
CA VAL A 116 12.92 -14.23 -6.38
C VAL A 116 11.50 -14.75 -6.60
N LEU A 117 11.24 -15.95 -6.07
CA LEU A 117 9.97 -16.68 -6.22
C LEU A 117 9.30 -16.84 -4.87
N LEU A 118 8.00 -16.58 -4.82
CA LEU A 118 7.16 -16.77 -3.64
C LEU A 118 5.91 -17.58 -4.03
N GLY A 119 5.58 -18.56 -3.22
CA GLY A 119 4.33 -19.31 -3.36
C GLY A 119 3.50 -19.19 -2.09
N PHE A 120 2.23 -18.81 -2.24
CA PHE A 120 1.29 -18.62 -1.15
C PHE A 120 0.07 -19.51 -1.30
N ASP A 121 -0.66 -19.74 -0.20
CA ASP A 121 -2.01 -20.28 -0.24
C ASP A 121 -2.89 -19.41 -1.15
N VAL A 122 -3.79 -20.05 -1.88
CA VAL A 122 -4.79 -19.34 -2.69
C VAL A 122 -5.90 -18.85 -1.79
N VAL A 123 -6.07 -17.53 -1.73
CA VAL A 123 -7.22 -16.91 -1.07
C VAL A 123 -8.44 -17.04 -1.98
N GLN A 124 -9.52 -17.60 -1.45
CA GLN A 124 -10.83 -17.60 -2.12
C GLN A 124 -11.52 -16.30 -1.76
N GLY A 125 -11.93 -15.53 -2.76
CA GLY A 125 -12.59 -14.25 -2.54
C GLY A 125 -12.41 -13.30 -3.71
N ARG A 126 -12.90 -12.08 -3.53
CA ARG A 126 -12.83 -10.98 -4.51
C ARG A 126 -12.18 -9.74 -3.90
N SER A 127 -11.63 -8.88 -4.73
CA SER A 127 -11.30 -7.52 -4.30
C SER A 127 -12.57 -6.74 -3.93
N PRO A 128 -12.47 -5.75 -3.01
CA PRO A 128 -13.57 -4.85 -2.70
C PRO A 128 -14.14 -4.19 -3.95
N ALA A 129 -15.46 -4.03 -4.01
CA ALA A 129 -16.10 -3.27 -5.08
C ALA A 129 -15.79 -1.78 -4.92
N LEU A 130 -15.52 -1.11 -6.04
CA LEU A 130 -15.31 0.33 -6.08
C LEU A 130 -16.36 0.99 -6.97
N PRO A 131 -17.00 2.10 -6.52
CA PRO A 131 -16.87 2.75 -5.20
C PRO A 131 -17.15 1.78 -4.04
N TRP A 132 -16.50 2.05 -2.89
CA TRP A 132 -16.63 1.19 -1.71
C TRP A 132 -18.10 0.94 -1.33
N ARG A 133 -18.45 -0.32 -1.18
CA ARG A 133 -19.72 -0.70 -0.54
C ARG A 133 -19.56 -0.54 0.98
N PRO A 134 -20.57 0.01 1.68
CA PRO A 134 -20.48 0.23 3.13
C PRO A 134 -20.14 -1.04 3.93
N ASP A 135 -20.73 -2.18 3.56
CA ASP A 135 -20.49 -3.46 4.24
C ASP A 135 -19.05 -3.97 3.99
N ASP A 136 -18.55 -3.89 2.74
CA ASP A 136 -17.18 -4.27 2.40
C ASP A 136 -16.17 -3.42 3.20
N LEU A 137 -16.39 -2.10 3.23
CA LEU A 137 -15.53 -1.20 4.00
C LEU A 137 -15.60 -1.47 5.51
N GLY A 138 -16.80 -1.74 6.02
CA GLY A 138 -17.00 -2.10 7.43
C GLY A 138 -16.16 -3.31 7.83
N HIS A 139 -16.25 -4.40 7.07
CA HIS A 139 -15.47 -5.61 7.34
C HIS A 139 -13.95 -5.34 7.31
N VAL A 140 -13.48 -4.55 6.35
CA VAL A 140 -12.05 -4.21 6.26
C VAL A 140 -11.59 -3.37 7.44
N LEU A 141 -12.37 -2.37 7.86
CA LEU A 141 -12.05 -1.54 9.03
C LEU A 141 -12.05 -2.39 10.30
N ASP A 142 -13.03 -3.27 10.49
CA ASP A 142 -13.10 -4.16 11.64
C ASP A 142 -11.89 -5.10 11.72
N ALA A 143 -11.33 -5.54 10.59
CA ALA A 143 -10.15 -6.40 10.54
C ALA A 143 -8.85 -5.71 11.00
N LEU A 144 -8.82 -4.38 11.08
CA LEU A 144 -7.63 -3.65 11.57
C LEU A 144 -7.43 -3.80 13.08
N VAL A 145 -8.48 -4.04 13.87
CA VAL A 145 -8.35 -4.19 15.32
C VAL A 145 -7.55 -5.44 15.67
N PRO A 146 -7.96 -6.66 15.26
CA PRO A 146 -7.18 -7.86 15.54
C PRO A 146 -5.79 -7.84 14.88
N LEU A 147 -5.62 -7.15 13.75
CA LEU A 147 -4.29 -6.94 13.15
C LEU A 147 -3.38 -6.17 14.10
N ALA A 148 -3.85 -5.06 14.65
CA ALA A 148 -3.07 -4.22 15.56
C ALA A 148 -2.79 -4.88 16.92
N GLU A 149 -3.56 -5.89 17.31
CA GLU A 149 -3.39 -6.69 18.54
C GLU A 149 -2.48 -7.91 18.34
N ALA A 150 -2.19 -8.28 17.10
CA ALA A 150 -1.36 -9.44 16.77
C ALA A 150 0.12 -9.16 17.06
N GLU A 151 0.83 -10.16 17.59
CA GLU A 151 2.27 -10.08 17.84
C GLU A 151 3.04 -10.93 16.80
N PRO A 152 4.14 -10.42 16.23
CA PRO A 152 4.99 -11.21 15.33
C PRO A 152 5.45 -12.52 15.99
N LEU A 153 5.60 -13.58 15.18
CA LEU A 153 6.05 -14.88 15.69
C LEU A 153 7.41 -14.79 16.38
N PRO A 154 7.63 -15.49 17.50
CA PRO A 154 8.89 -15.51 18.21
C PRO A 154 10.08 -15.89 17.29
N GLY A 155 11.17 -15.15 17.42
CA GLY A 155 12.37 -15.34 16.61
C GLY A 155 12.39 -14.60 15.28
N HIS A 156 11.31 -13.92 14.92
CA HIS A 156 11.24 -13.04 13.77
C HIS A 156 11.28 -11.57 14.22
N VAL A 157 11.96 -10.73 13.46
CA VAL A 157 12.09 -9.30 13.74
C VAL A 157 11.59 -8.53 12.53
N LEU A 158 10.49 -7.82 12.71
CA LEU A 158 10.01 -6.83 11.76
C LEU A 158 10.69 -5.48 12.01
N PRO A 159 10.89 -4.65 10.98
CA PRO A 159 11.43 -3.31 11.18
C PRO A 159 10.47 -2.46 12.04
N ARG A 160 10.99 -1.46 12.71
CA ARG A 160 10.17 -0.41 13.33
C ARG A 160 9.60 0.47 12.23
N THR A 161 8.35 0.90 12.36
CA THR A 161 7.68 1.76 11.37
C THR A 161 8.41 3.09 11.18
N ASP A 162 8.88 3.69 12.26
CA ASP A 162 9.66 4.93 12.25
C ASP A 162 11.00 4.77 11.53
N ASP A 163 11.71 3.66 11.73
CA ASP A 163 12.94 3.35 11.00
C ASP A 163 12.67 3.06 9.52
N HIS A 164 11.61 2.27 9.24
CA HIS A 164 11.22 1.88 7.89
C HIS A 164 10.85 3.08 7.00
N LEU A 165 10.18 4.07 7.58
CA LEU A 165 9.71 5.27 6.88
C LEU A 165 10.68 6.47 7.00
N ALA A 166 11.84 6.30 7.64
CA ALA A 166 12.76 7.41 7.93
C ALA A 166 13.20 8.20 6.69
N ASP A 167 13.44 7.52 5.58
CA ASP A 167 13.80 8.16 4.31
C ASP A 167 12.59 8.72 3.56
N ASP A 168 11.44 8.08 3.68
CA ASP A 168 10.22 8.46 2.97
C ASP A 168 9.57 9.70 3.57
N PHE A 169 9.55 9.80 4.91
CA PHE A 169 8.97 10.93 5.64
C PHE A 169 9.92 12.14 5.73
N GLN A 170 10.50 12.50 4.60
CA GLN A 170 11.32 13.69 4.37
C GLN A 170 10.83 14.48 3.16
N GLY A 171 9.60 14.25 2.71
CA GLY A 171 9.08 14.81 1.48
C GLY A 171 9.06 16.34 1.48
N TRP A 172 8.52 16.96 2.53
CA TRP A 172 8.45 18.42 2.63
C TRP A 172 9.83 19.06 2.82
N ARG A 173 10.69 18.46 3.64
CA ARG A 173 12.08 18.93 3.81
C ARG A 173 12.86 18.89 2.50
N ARG A 174 12.70 17.82 1.71
CA ARG A 174 13.34 17.69 0.39
C ARG A 174 12.77 18.68 -0.63
N LEU A 175 11.46 18.94 -0.60
CA LEU A 175 10.82 19.97 -1.42
C LEU A 175 11.28 21.38 -1.04
N ALA A 176 11.44 21.66 0.25
CA ALA A 176 11.94 22.94 0.74
C ALA A 176 13.43 23.19 0.38
N ALA A 177 14.24 22.14 0.39
CA ALA A 177 15.66 22.20 0.03
C ALA A 177 15.93 22.11 -1.48
N GLY A 178 14.93 21.65 -2.25
CA GLY A 178 15.02 21.43 -3.69
C GLY A 178 14.84 22.70 -4.52
N PRO A 179 14.96 22.59 -5.85
CA PRO A 179 14.66 23.70 -6.75
C PRO A 179 13.18 24.08 -6.63
N GLY A 180 12.90 25.38 -6.52
CA GLY A 180 11.53 25.91 -6.42
C GLY A 180 10.59 25.45 -7.55
N ALA A 181 11.16 24.96 -8.68
CA ALA A 181 10.43 24.39 -9.79
C ALA A 181 9.58 23.16 -9.40
N ASP A 182 9.97 22.38 -8.39
CA ASP A 182 9.22 21.22 -7.91
C ASP A 182 7.90 21.63 -7.22
N LEU A 183 7.99 22.66 -6.37
CA LEU A 183 6.82 23.26 -5.70
C LEU A 183 5.92 23.98 -6.71
N ASP A 184 6.50 24.69 -7.66
CA ASP A 184 5.76 25.33 -8.74
C ASP A 184 5.08 24.28 -9.66
N ALA A 185 5.68 23.11 -9.86
CA ALA A 185 5.08 22.02 -10.61
C ALA A 185 3.86 21.42 -9.89
N LEU A 186 3.91 21.28 -8.56
CA LEU A 186 2.76 20.86 -7.77
C LEU A 186 1.62 21.88 -7.84
N ALA A 187 1.94 23.18 -7.79
CA ALA A 187 0.94 24.26 -7.75
C ALA A 187 0.41 24.68 -9.12
N ARG A 188 1.15 24.43 -10.23
CA ARG A 188 0.87 24.98 -11.59
C ARG A 188 -0.45 24.49 -12.17
N ASP A 189 -0.67 23.17 -12.12
CA ASP A 189 -1.94 22.55 -12.53
C ASP A 189 -2.75 22.19 -11.28
N GLY A 190 -2.34 22.79 -10.16
CA GLY A 190 -2.69 22.38 -8.83
C GLY A 190 -4.10 22.83 -8.45
N ARG A 191 -4.74 21.95 -7.72
CA ARG A 191 -5.93 22.21 -6.95
C ARG A 191 -5.63 23.22 -5.86
N ASP A 192 -6.67 23.75 -5.26
CA ASP A 192 -6.56 24.71 -4.18
C ASP A 192 -5.71 24.19 -3.00
N VAL A 193 -5.79 22.90 -2.70
CA VAL A 193 -5.00 22.27 -1.65
C VAL A 193 -3.50 22.19 -1.97
N GLU A 194 -3.10 22.00 -3.22
CA GLU A 194 -1.70 21.98 -3.62
C GLU A 194 -1.08 23.38 -3.61
N ARG A 195 -1.87 24.41 -3.96
CA ARG A 195 -1.48 25.81 -3.78
C ARG A 195 -1.32 26.17 -2.30
N TRP A 196 -2.27 25.71 -1.47
CA TRP A 196 -2.14 25.87 -0.01
C TRP A 196 -0.89 25.21 0.54
N ALA A 197 -0.55 23.99 0.07
CA ALA A 197 0.68 23.31 0.52
C ALA A 197 1.95 24.09 0.21
N ARG A 198 2.04 24.68 -1.00
CA ARG A 198 3.17 25.57 -1.35
C ARG A 198 3.25 26.76 -0.40
N ASP A 199 2.13 27.40 -0.13
CA ASP A 199 2.06 28.61 0.72
C ASP A 199 2.29 28.28 2.21
N SER A 200 2.08 27.00 2.63
CA SER A 200 2.23 26.49 4.00
C SER A 200 3.49 25.63 4.18
N LEU A 201 4.43 25.66 3.24
CA LEU A 201 5.57 24.73 3.21
C LEU A 201 6.36 24.69 4.52
N GLU A 202 6.65 25.85 5.11
CA GLU A 202 7.40 25.93 6.38
C GLU A 202 6.65 25.20 7.51
N ALA A 203 5.33 25.38 7.60
CA ALA A 203 4.49 24.69 8.59
C ALA A 203 4.43 23.17 8.35
N LEU A 204 4.36 22.75 7.09
CA LEU A 204 4.37 21.32 6.72
C LEU A 204 5.73 20.66 7.05
N VAL A 205 6.84 21.37 6.84
CA VAL A 205 8.19 20.90 7.27
C VAL A 205 8.25 20.71 8.79
N VAL A 206 7.66 21.62 9.56
CA VAL A 206 7.61 21.50 11.03
C VAL A 206 6.77 20.30 11.45
N LEU A 207 5.57 20.12 10.88
CA LEU A 207 4.71 18.97 11.16
C LEU A 207 5.39 17.64 10.80
N GLU A 208 6.11 17.58 9.69
CA GLU A 208 6.82 16.37 9.24
C GLU A 208 7.90 15.92 10.24
N GLN A 209 8.47 16.82 11.03
CA GLN A 209 9.49 16.48 12.05
C GLN A 209 8.95 15.56 13.13
N ASP A 210 7.66 15.71 13.47
CA ASP A 210 6.99 14.93 14.49
C ASP A 210 6.31 13.67 13.94
N ALA A 211 6.37 13.45 12.61
CA ALA A 211 5.68 12.32 11.96
C ALA A 211 6.21 10.96 12.42
N LEU A 212 7.54 10.76 12.37
CA LEU A 212 8.14 9.49 12.79
C LEU A 212 7.95 9.21 14.29
N PRO A 213 8.17 10.17 15.21
CA PRO A 213 7.83 9.98 16.63
C PRO A 213 6.37 9.61 16.87
N ALA A 214 5.43 10.17 16.10
CA ALA A 214 4.00 9.87 16.23
C ALA A 214 3.65 8.42 15.84
N LEU A 215 4.48 7.78 15.01
CA LEU A 215 4.29 6.40 14.56
C LEU A 215 4.94 5.36 15.48
N ALA A 216 5.57 5.77 16.58
CA ALA A 216 6.11 4.83 17.56
C ALA A 216 4.99 4.02 18.21
N GLY A 217 5.21 2.72 18.37
CA GLY A 217 4.25 1.78 18.94
C GLY A 217 4.77 0.35 18.84
N ASP A 218 4.00 -0.62 19.32
CA ASP A 218 4.39 -2.03 19.32
C ASP A 218 3.38 -2.92 18.57
N ALA A 219 2.42 -2.31 17.87
CA ALA A 219 1.43 -3.02 17.08
C ALA A 219 1.99 -3.49 15.73
N LEU A 220 1.49 -4.62 15.24
CA LEU A 220 1.75 -5.06 13.87
C LEU A 220 1.07 -4.08 12.89
N VAL A 221 1.82 -3.67 11.89
CA VAL A 221 1.41 -2.73 10.84
C VAL A 221 1.65 -3.38 9.49
N HIS A 222 0.66 -3.35 8.60
CA HIS A 222 0.79 -3.82 7.22
C HIS A 222 1.62 -2.83 6.37
N GLY A 223 1.41 -1.54 6.56
CA GLY A 223 2.18 -0.45 5.95
C GLY A 223 1.79 -0.05 4.54
N ASP A 224 0.91 -0.81 3.84
CA ASP A 224 0.44 -0.50 2.50
C ASP A 224 -1.01 -0.98 2.26
N LEU A 225 -1.91 -0.71 3.23
CA LEU A 225 -3.31 -1.11 3.09
C LEU A 225 -4.06 -0.23 2.08
N ARG A 226 -4.64 -0.89 1.10
CA ARG A 226 -5.47 -0.31 0.03
C ARG A 226 -6.47 -1.37 -0.45
N ALA A 227 -7.48 -0.93 -1.23
CA ALA A 227 -8.48 -1.84 -1.79
C ALA A 227 -7.88 -3.01 -2.61
N ASP A 228 -6.77 -2.78 -3.30
CA ASP A 228 -6.08 -3.80 -4.11
C ASP A 228 -5.24 -4.78 -3.29
N ASN A 229 -4.98 -4.47 -2.00
CA ASN A 229 -4.28 -5.35 -1.05
C ASN A 229 -5.27 -6.03 -0.07
N VAL A 230 -6.54 -6.05 -0.41
CA VAL A 230 -7.61 -6.70 0.37
C VAL A 230 -8.39 -7.66 -0.51
N MET A 231 -8.73 -8.82 0.04
CA MET A 231 -9.70 -9.76 -0.54
C MET A 231 -10.79 -10.06 0.48
N LEU A 232 -12.01 -10.19 -0.01
CA LEU A 232 -13.22 -10.46 0.78
C LEU A 232 -13.78 -11.81 0.38
N ASP A 233 -14.02 -12.67 1.36
CA ASP A 233 -14.80 -13.89 1.18
C ASP A 233 -16.30 -13.55 1.15
N ASP A 234 -16.97 -13.87 0.05
CA ASP A 234 -18.39 -13.56 -0.13
C ASP A 234 -19.31 -14.43 0.73
N ASP A 235 -18.85 -15.62 1.15
CA ASP A 235 -19.67 -16.58 1.88
C ASP A 235 -19.65 -16.32 3.40
N HIS A 236 -18.54 -15.86 3.94
CA HIS A 236 -18.32 -15.72 5.39
C HIS A 236 -18.08 -14.28 5.84
N GLY A 237 -17.81 -13.35 4.91
CA GLY A 237 -17.43 -11.97 5.23
C GLY A 237 -16.00 -11.84 5.77
N ASP A 238 -15.21 -12.90 5.65
CA ASP A 238 -13.82 -12.89 6.08
C ASP A 238 -13.00 -11.94 5.20
N VAL A 239 -12.06 -11.23 5.84
CA VAL A 239 -11.14 -10.31 5.18
C VAL A 239 -9.76 -10.94 5.14
N TRP A 240 -9.13 -10.89 3.98
CA TRP A 240 -7.74 -11.28 3.79
C TRP A 240 -6.92 -10.07 3.41
N LEU A 241 -5.81 -9.87 4.12
CA LEU A 241 -4.83 -8.82 3.83
C LEU A 241 -3.66 -9.47 3.08
N ILE A 242 -3.35 -8.94 1.90
CA ILE A 242 -2.33 -9.51 1.00
C ILE A 242 -1.25 -8.49 0.69
N ASP A 243 -0.08 -8.96 0.23
CA ASP A 243 1.05 -8.11 -0.17
C ASP A 243 1.74 -7.40 1.01
N TRP A 244 2.62 -8.13 1.71
CA TRP A 244 3.22 -7.75 2.99
C TRP A 244 4.69 -7.24 2.95
N PRO A 245 5.21 -6.65 1.86
CA PRO A 245 6.61 -6.21 1.82
C PRO A 245 6.92 -5.08 2.80
N HIS A 246 5.91 -4.29 3.20
CA HIS A 246 6.03 -3.10 4.06
C HIS A 246 5.67 -3.35 5.52
N ALA A 247 5.45 -4.62 5.92
CA ALA A 247 5.10 -4.92 7.30
C ALA A 247 6.16 -4.46 8.28
N SER A 248 5.69 -3.88 9.38
CA SER A 248 6.53 -3.26 10.41
C SER A 248 5.84 -3.31 11.79
N VAL A 249 6.51 -2.78 12.81
CA VAL A 249 5.96 -2.64 14.17
C VAL A 249 5.90 -1.15 14.51
N GLY A 250 4.72 -0.65 14.85
CA GLY A 250 4.51 0.78 15.07
C GLY A 250 3.20 1.14 15.77
N ALA A 251 2.69 2.34 15.50
CA ALA A 251 1.46 2.84 16.06
C ALA A 251 0.23 2.04 15.57
N PRO A 252 -0.65 1.55 16.44
CA PRO A 252 -1.77 0.68 16.09
C PRO A 252 -2.79 1.32 15.12
N TRP A 253 -2.81 2.63 15.04
CA TRP A 253 -3.72 3.41 14.21
C TRP A 253 -3.14 3.78 12.84
N PHE A 254 -1.88 3.42 12.54
CA PHE A 254 -1.21 3.91 11.34
C PHE A 254 -1.81 3.33 10.04
N ASP A 255 -2.11 2.04 10.00
CA ASP A 255 -2.77 1.44 8.84
C ASP A 255 -4.13 2.08 8.55
N LEU A 256 -4.91 2.36 9.60
CA LEU A 256 -6.16 3.10 9.46
C LEU A 256 -5.93 4.49 8.84
N ALA A 257 -4.98 5.26 9.38
CA ALA A 257 -4.71 6.62 8.88
C ALA A 257 -4.18 6.62 7.44
N SER A 258 -3.31 5.66 7.09
CA SER A 258 -2.67 5.60 5.77
C SER A 258 -3.61 5.12 4.66
N MET A 259 -4.58 4.25 4.97
CA MET A 259 -5.54 3.76 3.98
C MET A 259 -6.69 4.72 3.68
N LEU A 260 -7.14 5.52 4.65
CA LEU A 260 -8.35 6.35 4.54
C LEU A 260 -8.31 7.41 3.42
N PRO A 261 -7.17 8.02 3.04
CA PRO A 261 -7.10 8.86 1.85
C PRO A 261 -7.55 8.15 0.57
N SER A 262 -7.11 6.91 0.35
CA SER A 262 -7.55 6.12 -0.81
C SER A 262 -9.01 5.71 -0.72
N VAL A 263 -9.46 5.35 0.47
CA VAL A 263 -10.88 5.05 0.74
C VAL A 263 -11.77 6.23 0.36
N SER A 264 -11.39 7.45 0.75
CA SER A 264 -12.12 8.67 0.40
C SER A 264 -12.18 8.90 -1.10
N LEU A 265 -11.07 8.75 -1.82
CA LEU A 265 -11.00 8.88 -3.29
C LEU A 265 -11.86 7.83 -4.01
N GLN A 266 -12.06 6.69 -3.38
CA GLN A 266 -12.81 5.55 -3.92
C GLN A 266 -14.26 5.51 -3.41
N GLY A 267 -14.77 6.63 -2.90
CA GLY A 267 -16.17 6.77 -2.52
C GLY A 267 -16.55 6.16 -1.16
N GLY A 268 -15.58 5.81 -0.32
CA GLY A 268 -15.81 5.20 0.99
C GLY A 268 -16.22 6.18 2.10
N GLY A 269 -16.20 7.49 1.82
CA GLY A 269 -16.67 8.52 2.75
C GLY A 269 -15.59 9.46 3.28
N ASP A 270 -15.95 10.24 4.29
CA ASP A 270 -15.07 11.24 4.90
C ASP A 270 -14.01 10.58 5.80
N PRO A 271 -12.70 10.78 5.54
CA PRO A 271 -11.63 10.10 6.25
C PRO A 271 -11.54 10.54 7.73
N ALA A 272 -11.83 11.81 8.05
CA ALA A 272 -11.78 12.28 9.43
C ALA A 272 -12.87 11.63 10.28
N ARG A 273 -14.08 11.48 9.71
CA ARG A 273 -15.20 10.81 10.37
C ARG A 273 -14.92 9.32 10.56
N LEU A 274 -14.42 8.63 9.53
CA LEU A 274 -14.08 7.21 9.61
C LEU A 274 -12.99 6.98 10.66
N PHE A 275 -11.93 7.77 10.64
CA PHE A 275 -10.85 7.69 11.62
C PHE A 275 -11.36 7.87 13.04
N ARG A 276 -12.07 8.98 13.32
CA ARG A 276 -12.57 9.28 14.68
C ARG A 276 -13.63 8.31 15.19
N GLY A 277 -14.35 7.65 14.29
CA GLY A 277 -15.33 6.61 14.62
C GLY A 277 -14.73 5.23 14.92
N HIS A 278 -13.43 5.02 14.63
CA HIS A 278 -12.79 3.71 14.74
C HIS A 278 -12.12 3.51 16.10
N PRO A 279 -12.18 2.28 16.72
CA PRO A 279 -11.57 2.02 18.02
C PRO A 279 -10.07 2.35 18.08
N LEU A 280 -9.30 2.10 17.02
CA LEU A 280 -7.86 2.39 16.98
C LEU A 280 -7.52 3.88 17.05
N SER A 281 -8.48 4.78 16.86
CA SER A 281 -8.26 6.23 17.02
C SER A 281 -8.33 6.72 18.46
N VAL A 282 -8.77 5.87 19.39
CA VAL A 282 -8.92 6.23 20.82
C VAL A 282 -7.57 6.60 21.40
N GLY A 283 -7.47 7.81 21.96
CA GLY A 283 -6.23 8.32 22.55
C GLY A 283 -5.26 8.95 21.56
N VAL A 284 -5.53 8.90 20.25
CA VAL A 284 -4.70 9.58 19.25
C VAL A 284 -4.98 11.08 19.28
N SER A 285 -3.93 11.87 19.57
CA SER A 285 -4.04 13.33 19.57
C SER A 285 -4.15 13.88 18.14
N ASP A 286 -4.76 15.07 17.99
CA ASP A 286 -4.82 15.74 16.69
C ASP A 286 -3.41 16.06 16.17
N ASP A 287 -2.48 16.40 17.06
CA ASP A 287 -1.09 16.69 16.66
C ASP A 287 -0.39 15.45 16.10
N ALA A 288 -0.55 14.27 16.70
CA ALA A 288 0.01 13.01 16.20
C ALA A 288 -0.59 12.65 14.82
N LEU A 289 -1.90 12.78 14.68
CA LEU A 289 -2.57 12.54 13.38
C LEU A 289 -2.10 13.52 12.32
N ARG A 290 -2.03 14.81 12.64
CA ARG A 290 -1.53 15.85 11.71
C ARG A 290 -0.10 15.59 11.28
N ALA A 291 0.78 15.22 12.20
CA ALA A 291 2.17 14.89 11.92
C ALA A 291 2.28 13.70 10.96
N ALA A 292 1.56 12.59 11.22
CA ALA A 292 1.55 11.42 10.36
C ALA A 292 1.00 11.73 8.96
N LEU A 293 -0.11 12.49 8.87
CA LEU A 293 -0.67 12.92 7.58
C LEU A 293 0.27 13.86 6.83
N ALA A 294 1.02 14.72 7.53
CA ALA A 294 2.04 15.56 6.89
C ALA A 294 3.16 14.68 6.29
N GLY A 295 3.67 13.70 7.04
CA GLY A 295 4.67 12.75 6.53
C GLY A 295 4.18 11.99 5.29
N LEU A 296 2.97 11.41 5.36
CA LEU A 296 2.35 10.71 4.22
C LEU A 296 2.15 11.60 3.01
N ALA A 297 1.60 12.82 3.19
CA ALA A 297 1.37 13.74 2.10
C ALA A 297 2.69 14.18 1.45
N GLY A 298 3.71 14.48 2.27
CA GLY A 298 5.05 14.83 1.81
C GLY A 298 5.69 13.71 0.98
N TYR A 299 5.63 12.47 1.47
CA TYR A 299 6.10 11.28 0.76
C TYR A 299 5.42 11.14 -0.62
N PHE A 300 4.11 11.11 -0.65
CA PHE A 300 3.36 10.88 -1.88
C PHE A 300 3.54 12.01 -2.90
N LEU A 301 3.43 13.27 -2.47
CA LEU A 301 3.56 14.41 -3.38
C LEU A 301 4.99 14.55 -3.92
N ARG A 302 6.01 14.39 -3.07
CA ARG A 302 7.40 14.41 -3.52
C ARG A 302 7.70 13.26 -4.48
N SER A 303 7.23 12.04 -4.18
CA SER A 303 7.41 10.86 -5.02
C SER A 303 6.70 11.01 -6.37
N SER A 304 5.55 11.69 -6.41
CA SER A 304 4.80 11.92 -7.65
C SER A 304 5.53 12.77 -8.68
N LEU A 305 6.53 13.54 -8.26
CA LEU A 305 7.36 14.39 -9.12
C LEU A 305 8.55 13.63 -9.73
N LEU A 306 8.84 12.42 -9.26
CA LEU A 306 9.92 11.60 -9.79
C LEU A 306 9.55 10.99 -11.15
N PRO A 307 10.52 10.60 -11.97
CA PRO A 307 10.25 9.80 -13.16
C PRO A 307 9.50 8.51 -12.81
N ALA A 308 8.60 8.08 -13.69
CA ALA A 308 7.92 6.80 -13.52
C ALA A 308 8.95 5.65 -13.49
N PRO A 309 8.84 4.70 -12.53
CA PRO A 309 9.71 3.54 -12.54
C PRO A 309 9.48 2.66 -13.79
N VAL A 310 10.51 1.93 -14.17
CA VAL A 310 10.40 0.97 -15.28
C VAL A 310 9.29 -0.03 -14.99
N GLY A 311 8.40 -0.25 -15.95
CA GLY A 311 7.29 -1.19 -15.85
C GLY A 311 6.07 -0.71 -15.04
N ILE A 312 6.13 0.49 -14.42
CA ILE A 312 5.06 0.98 -13.52
C ILE A 312 4.62 2.41 -13.91
N PRO A 313 4.03 2.62 -15.09
CA PRO A 313 3.72 3.97 -15.60
C PRO A 313 2.68 4.73 -14.75
N ASN A 314 1.77 4.01 -14.08
CA ASN A 314 0.68 4.60 -13.31
C ASN A 314 1.07 4.97 -11.86
N LEU A 315 2.28 4.64 -11.40
CA LEU A 315 2.66 4.86 -10.01
C LEU A 315 2.66 6.34 -9.62
N ARG A 316 3.19 7.22 -10.47
CA ARG A 316 3.29 8.65 -10.13
C ARG A 316 1.93 9.36 -10.09
N PRO A 317 1.03 9.18 -11.07
CA PRO A 317 -0.35 9.65 -10.94
C PRO A 317 -1.08 9.09 -9.72
N PHE A 318 -0.87 7.81 -9.39
CA PHE A 318 -1.43 7.17 -8.21
C PHE A 318 -0.93 7.84 -6.92
N GLN A 319 0.40 8.03 -6.77
CA GLN A 319 1.00 8.71 -5.63
C GLN A 319 0.50 10.16 -5.51
N ARG A 320 0.36 10.89 -6.63
CA ARG A 320 -0.20 12.25 -6.58
C ARG A 320 -1.63 12.24 -6.04
N ALA A 321 -2.47 11.32 -6.48
CA ALA A 321 -3.83 11.20 -6.01
C ALA A 321 -3.88 10.94 -4.49
N GLN A 322 -3.09 10.01 -4.00
CA GLN A 322 -2.94 9.72 -2.58
C GLN A 322 -2.48 10.95 -1.79
N GLY A 323 -1.42 11.62 -2.28
CA GLY A 323 -0.88 12.81 -1.61
C GLY A 323 -1.88 13.96 -1.53
N VAL A 324 -2.63 14.22 -2.61
CA VAL A 324 -3.69 15.25 -2.63
C VAL A 324 -4.82 14.92 -1.66
N ALA A 325 -5.27 13.67 -1.60
CA ALA A 325 -6.32 13.25 -0.66
C ALA A 325 -5.86 13.37 0.80
N THR A 326 -4.62 12.92 1.09
CA THR A 326 -4.02 13.04 2.42
C THR A 326 -3.90 14.51 2.84
N LEU A 327 -3.44 15.35 1.92
CA LEU A 327 -3.28 16.79 2.17
C LEU A 327 -4.63 17.49 2.36
N THR A 328 -5.67 17.05 1.63
CA THR A 328 -7.04 17.56 1.79
C THR A 328 -7.57 17.26 3.18
N TRP A 329 -7.36 16.03 3.66
CA TRP A 329 -7.72 15.66 5.01
C TRP A 329 -6.93 16.45 6.05
N LEU A 330 -5.59 16.53 5.93
CA LEU A 330 -4.73 17.30 6.83
C LEU A 330 -5.19 18.77 6.96
N ARG A 331 -5.54 19.40 5.84
CA ARG A 331 -6.00 20.80 5.83
C ARG A 331 -7.35 20.98 6.55
N GLY A 332 -8.16 19.93 6.62
CA GLY A 332 -9.50 19.95 7.20
C GLY A 332 -9.57 19.73 8.72
N ILE A 333 -8.41 19.41 9.38
CA ILE A 333 -8.36 19.08 10.81
C ILE A 333 -7.44 20.01 11.65
#